data_bba931352ab53361b6fe4632c304f5e6
#
_entry.id   bba931352ab53361b6fe4632c304f5e6
#
_cell.length_a   1.000
_cell.length_b   1.000
_cell.length_c   1.000
_cell.angle_alpha   90.00
_cell.angle_beta   90.00
_cell.angle_gamma   90.00
#
_symmetry.space_group_name_H-M   'P 1'
#
loop_
_entity.id
_entity.type
_entity.pdbx_description
1 polymer ?
#
loop_
_entity_poly.entity_id
_entity_poly.type
_entity_poly.pdbx_seq_one_letter_code
_entity_poly.pdbx_strand_id
1 'polypeptide(L)'
;MKITDIQMYPVKIAVKPIEVGGIAPYKGSKDAAGTSSVTSAIYKVTTDEGIVGWGEMNMILSLRLTRTIMEDVLKPVVVGQDPFNINGMKKRINSLYNPDINMLHFFSGVEIALWDIMGRATSKPIYELLGGSVRTSAPIAYAMGIMGEKQTVSKVEQIKREGFKTIKTKGGLDLVYDIDRAKTMRRIAGDDINIRVDMNQAYSFTDAICYLNGIQDYRLQYVEQPIPVNCLEDYRMLRQRSAVPIAINEDCYIPGGLFAAIKRNAIDAGVVDMESIGGISELVKLAHVAEAANLPLAHHCAWDMGIKTAAIVHCVCALDAFKLPMDSTYPAHSEDVLQTTVEIKDGCYVLPNGNGLGVEVDEKAVERLAYEDEHARYVF
;
A
#
# COMPACT_ATOMS: atom_id res chain seq x y z
N MET A 1 -16.14 -10.74 -24.84
CA MET A 1 -16.54 -10.05 -23.59
C MET A 1 -16.31 -8.56 -23.71
N LYS A 2 -17.28 -7.75 -23.26
CA LYS A 2 -17.15 -6.27 -23.21
C LYS A 2 -17.65 -5.76 -21.88
N ILE A 3 -16.99 -4.74 -21.36
CA ILE A 3 -17.43 -4.03 -20.17
C ILE A 3 -18.68 -3.24 -20.49
N THR A 4 -19.74 -3.43 -19.71
CA THR A 4 -21.05 -2.75 -19.91
C THR A 4 -21.25 -1.58 -18.96
N ASP A 5 -20.70 -1.64 -17.76
CA ASP A 5 -20.82 -0.57 -16.77
C ASP A 5 -19.70 -0.61 -15.73
N ILE A 6 -19.47 0.54 -15.10
CA ILE A 6 -18.64 0.71 -13.89
C ILE A 6 -19.47 1.48 -12.88
N GLN A 7 -19.60 0.93 -11.69
CA GLN A 7 -20.22 1.58 -10.54
C GLN A 7 -19.18 1.80 -9.46
N MET A 8 -19.25 2.94 -8.76
CA MET A 8 -18.38 3.28 -7.65
C MET A 8 -19.21 3.47 -6.38
N TYR A 9 -18.86 2.73 -5.36
CA TYR A 9 -19.46 2.80 -4.04
C TYR A 9 -18.45 3.38 -3.04
N PRO A 10 -18.65 4.62 -2.58
CA PRO A 10 -17.83 5.17 -1.51
C PRO A 10 -18.23 4.52 -0.19
N VAL A 11 -17.29 3.89 0.47
CA VAL A 11 -17.51 3.22 1.75
C VAL A 11 -16.67 3.84 2.85
N LYS A 12 -17.20 3.81 4.08
CA LYS A 12 -16.50 4.28 5.27
C LYS A 12 -16.60 3.23 6.35
N ILE A 13 -15.44 2.78 6.84
CA ILE A 13 -15.37 1.80 7.93
C ILE A 13 -14.72 2.40 9.17
N ALA A 14 -15.11 1.91 10.34
CA ALA A 14 -14.46 2.25 11.58
C ALA A 14 -13.14 1.49 11.72
N VAL A 15 -12.15 2.18 12.31
CA VAL A 15 -10.86 1.59 12.67
C VAL A 15 -10.78 1.54 14.19
N LYS A 16 -10.23 0.47 14.74
CA LYS A 16 -9.98 0.36 16.16
C LYS A 16 -8.92 1.39 16.57
N PRO A 17 -9.24 2.44 17.33
CA PRO A 17 -8.33 3.57 17.57
C PRO A 17 -7.02 3.19 18.25
N ILE A 18 -7.07 2.12 19.07
CA ILE A 18 -5.92 1.61 19.83
C ILE A 18 -4.99 0.77 18.93
N GLU A 19 -5.50 0.27 17.79
CA GLU A 19 -4.75 -0.66 16.95
C GLU A 19 -3.71 0.06 16.09
N VAL A 20 -4.04 1.25 15.58
CA VAL A 20 -3.16 2.07 14.73
C VAL A 20 -2.89 3.44 15.34
N GLY A 21 -3.37 3.67 16.55
CA GLY A 21 -3.26 4.95 17.27
C GLY A 21 -1.86 5.51 17.26
N GLY A 22 -1.75 6.78 16.99
CA GLY A 22 -0.49 7.48 16.99
C GLY A 22 -0.42 8.57 15.94
N ILE A 23 0.56 9.42 16.11
CA ILE A 23 0.82 10.55 15.24
C ILE A 23 1.60 10.03 14.03
N ALA A 24 1.22 10.47 12.82
CA ALA A 24 2.09 10.42 11.66
C ALA A 24 2.55 11.85 11.36
N PRO A 25 3.82 12.09 11.00
CA PRO A 25 4.37 13.43 10.83
C PRO A 25 4.01 14.05 9.47
N TYR A 26 2.77 13.90 9.05
CA TYR A 26 2.31 14.57 7.83
C TYR A 26 2.25 16.07 8.07
N LYS A 27 2.84 16.85 7.17
CA LYS A 27 2.82 18.31 7.21
C LYS A 27 1.37 18.80 7.31
N GLY A 28 1.00 19.36 8.46
CA GLY A 28 -0.31 19.99 8.69
C GLY A 28 -1.29 19.20 9.56
N SER A 29 -1.05 17.95 9.92
CA SER A 29 -1.89 17.28 10.91
C SER A 29 -1.48 17.70 12.31
N LYS A 30 -2.22 18.64 12.91
CA LYS A 30 -2.05 19.02 14.32
C LYS A 30 -2.84 18.13 15.27
N ASP A 31 -3.67 17.26 14.76
CA ASP A 31 -4.57 16.43 15.56
C ASP A 31 -3.95 15.03 15.76
N ALA A 32 -3.40 14.87 16.96
CA ALA A 32 -2.89 13.60 17.47
C ALA A 32 -3.99 12.56 17.79
N ALA A 33 -5.24 12.82 17.45
CA ALA A 33 -6.30 11.85 17.55
C ALA A 33 -6.15 10.84 16.41
N GLY A 34 -5.84 9.59 16.76
CA GLY A 34 -5.70 8.51 15.77
C GLY A 34 -6.91 8.44 14.84
N THR A 35 -6.69 8.05 13.60
CA THR A 35 -7.75 7.86 12.60
C THR A 35 -8.83 6.94 13.17
N SER A 36 -10.04 7.44 13.24
CA SER A 36 -11.20 6.67 13.75
C SER A 36 -11.97 5.94 12.65
N SER A 37 -11.72 6.30 11.39
CA SER A 37 -12.36 5.70 10.23
C SER A 37 -11.51 5.89 8.99
N VAL A 38 -11.67 4.99 8.03
CA VAL A 38 -11.06 5.07 6.69
C VAL A 38 -12.15 5.05 5.63
N THR A 39 -11.83 5.64 4.49
CA THR A 39 -12.74 5.74 3.36
C THR A 39 -12.08 5.14 2.12
N SER A 40 -12.83 4.30 1.40
CA SER A 40 -12.40 3.70 0.13
C SER A 40 -13.49 3.83 -0.92
N ALA A 41 -13.08 3.86 -2.19
CA ALA A 41 -13.97 3.69 -3.31
C ALA A 41 -13.92 2.22 -3.74
N ILE A 42 -15.06 1.53 -3.67
CA ILE A 42 -15.22 0.17 -4.17
C ILE A 42 -15.79 0.26 -5.57
N TYR A 43 -15.13 -0.40 -6.52
CA TYR A 43 -15.54 -0.44 -7.92
C TYR A 43 -16.15 -1.79 -8.25
N LYS A 44 -17.34 -1.75 -8.88
CA LYS A 44 -18.02 -2.90 -9.46
C LYS A 44 -18.01 -2.73 -10.98
N VAL A 45 -17.33 -3.62 -11.70
CA VAL A 45 -17.23 -3.63 -13.14
C VAL A 45 -18.03 -4.82 -13.68
N THR A 46 -19.00 -4.56 -14.57
CA THR A 46 -19.87 -5.59 -15.17
C THR A 46 -19.57 -5.79 -16.64
N THR A 47 -19.80 -7.01 -17.14
CA THR A 47 -19.60 -7.38 -18.54
C THR A 47 -20.87 -7.87 -19.19
N ASP A 48 -20.90 -7.89 -20.54
CA ASP A 48 -22.00 -8.42 -21.34
C ASP A 48 -22.17 -9.95 -21.25
N GLU A 49 -21.21 -10.65 -20.65
CA GLU A 49 -21.27 -12.09 -20.36
C GLU A 49 -21.71 -12.39 -18.91
N GLY A 50 -22.09 -11.36 -18.13
CA GLY A 50 -22.57 -11.49 -16.76
C GLY A 50 -21.46 -11.71 -15.72
N ILE A 51 -20.19 -11.62 -16.12
CA ILE A 51 -19.08 -11.67 -15.19
C ILE A 51 -18.92 -10.30 -14.53
N VAL A 52 -18.80 -10.30 -13.21
CA VAL A 52 -18.57 -9.11 -12.39
C VAL A 52 -17.20 -9.20 -11.75
N GLY A 53 -16.45 -8.11 -11.81
CA GLY A 53 -15.20 -7.94 -11.04
C GLY A 53 -15.28 -6.80 -10.07
N TRP A 54 -14.53 -6.93 -8.98
CA TRP A 54 -14.46 -5.96 -7.91
C TRP A 54 -13.06 -5.39 -7.77
N GLY A 55 -13.00 -4.11 -7.45
CA GLY A 55 -11.74 -3.42 -7.16
C GLY A 55 -11.90 -2.39 -6.06
N GLU A 56 -10.80 -1.88 -5.60
CA GLU A 56 -10.74 -0.95 -4.48
C GLU A 56 -9.65 0.09 -4.71
N MET A 57 -9.93 1.32 -4.30
CA MET A 57 -8.96 2.40 -4.23
C MET A 57 -9.24 3.24 -2.98
N ASN A 58 -8.21 3.62 -2.26
CA ASN A 58 -8.37 4.56 -1.16
C ASN A 58 -8.81 5.93 -1.67
N MET A 59 -9.73 6.57 -0.97
CA MET A 59 -10.14 7.91 -1.32
C MET A 59 -9.22 8.96 -0.72
N ILE A 60 -8.14 9.28 -1.43
CA ILE A 60 -7.20 10.36 -1.06
C ILE A 60 -7.72 11.77 -1.41
N LEU A 61 -8.75 11.83 -2.24
CA LEU A 61 -9.43 13.07 -2.64
C LEU A 61 -10.84 13.11 -2.05
N SER A 62 -11.52 14.24 -2.20
CA SER A 62 -12.94 14.30 -1.83
C SER A 62 -13.76 13.33 -2.68
N LEU A 63 -14.85 12.81 -2.11
CA LEU A 63 -15.79 11.94 -2.81
C LEU A 63 -16.26 12.56 -4.14
N ARG A 64 -16.60 13.85 -4.13
CA ARG A 64 -17.01 14.58 -5.34
C ARG A 64 -15.96 14.47 -6.45
N LEU A 65 -14.69 14.70 -6.15
CA LEU A 65 -13.63 14.68 -7.16
C LEU A 65 -13.38 13.25 -7.67
N THR A 66 -13.36 12.26 -6.77
CA THR A 66 -13.21 10.85 -7.15
C THR A 66 -14.36 10.40 -8.07
N ARG A 67 -15.60 10.77 -7.75
CA ARG A 67 -16.79 10.48 -8.57
C ARG A 67 -16.70 11.17 -9.94
N THR A 68 -16.29 12.44 -10.00
CA THR A 68 -16.09 13.17 -11.26
C THR A 68 -15.05 12.47 -12.14
N ILE A 69 -13.91 12.08 -11.59
CA ILE A 69 -12.87 11.36 -12.35
C ILE A 69 -13.42 10.03 -12.87
N MET A 70 -14.17 9.30 -12.07
CA MET A 70 -14.76 8.03 -12.50
C MET A 70 -15.72 8.23 -13.66
N GLU A 71 -16.67 9.18 -13.56
CA GLU A 71 -17.71 9.38 -14.58
C GLU A 71 -17.16 10.05 -15.84
N ASP A 72 -16.34 11.10 -15.71
CA ASP A 72 -15.92 11.92 -16.84
C ASP A 72 -14.65 11.41 -17.53
N VAL A 73 -13.84 10.60 -16.83
CA VAL A 73 -12.53 10.14 -17.34
C VAL A 73 -12.51 8.62 -17.53
N LEU A 74 -12.75 7.86 -16.46
CA LEU A 74 -12.54 6.41 -16.50
C LEU A 74 -13.64 5.69 -17.27
N LYS A 75 -14.90 5.98 -16.97
CA LYS A 75 -16.06 5.31 -17.57
C LYS A 75 -16.09 5.45 -19.10
N PRO A 76 -15.86 6.64 -19.72
CA PRO A 76 -15.79 6.78 -21.17
C PRO A 76 -14.64 6.02 -21.85
N VAL A 77 -13.55 5.78 -21.12
CA VAL A 77 -12.40 5.03 -21.64
C VAL A 77 -12.61 3.52 -21.57
N VAL A 78 -13.27 3.06 -20.50
CA VAL A 78 -13.33 1.64 -20.13
C VAL A 78 -14.58 0.94 -20.64
N VAL A 79 -15.76 1.60 -20.60
CA VAL A 79 -17.01 0.99 -21.06
C VAL A 79 -16.94 0.69 -22.58
N GLY A 80 -17.41 -0.49 -22.96
CA GLY A 80 -17.34 -1.01 -24.32
C GLY A 80 -16.02 -1.67 -24.69
N GLN A 81 -14.99 -1.61 -23.84
CA GLN A 81 -13.70 -2.28 -24.06
C GLN A 81 -13.74 -3.73 -23.62
N ASP A 82 -12.79 -4.51 -24.14
CA ASP A 82 -12.48 -5.86 -23.65
C ASP A 82 -11.70 -5.75 -22.33
N PRO A 83 -12.15 -6.37 -21.22
CA PRO A 83 -11.43 -6.34 -19.95
C PRO A 83 -10.00 -6.90 -20.03
N PHE A 84 -9.69 -7.74 -21.01
CA PHE A 84 -8.33 -8.24 -21.25
C PHE A 84 -7.40 -7.20 -21.90
N ASN A 85 -7.92 -6.08 -22.41
CA ASN A 85 -7.13 -5.03 -23.06
C ASN A 85 -6.74 -3.89 -22.09
N ILE A 86 -6.23 -4.22 -20.92
CA ILE A 86 -5.80 -3.25 -19.90
C ILE A 86 -4.77 -2.26 -20.48
N ASN A 87 -3.79 -2.74 -21.24
CA ASN A 87 -2.76 -1.88 -21.83
C ASN A 87 -3.32 -0.85 -22.81
N GLY A 88 -4.34 -1.22 -23.58
CA GLY A 88 -5.04 -0.31 -24.49
C GLY A 88 -5.78 0.79 -23.73
N MET A 89 -6.47 0.45 -22.63
CA MET A 89 -7.15 1.41 -21.77
C MET A 89 -6.17 2.37 -21.09
N LYS A 90 -5.07 1.86 -20.53
CA LYS A 90 -4.00 2.69 -19.93
C LYS A 90 -3.38 3.65 -20.93
N LYS A 91 -3.11 3.19 -22.16
CA LYS A 91 -2.61 4.07 -23.23
C LYS A 91 -3.60 5.18 -23.55
N ARG A 92 -4.90 4.89 -23.61
CA ARG A 92 -5.96 5.90 -23.84
C ARG A 92 -6.01 6.90 -22.70
N ILE A 93 -6.03 6.46 -21.44
CA ILE A 93 -6.02 7.33 -20.26
C ILE A 93 -4.82 8.29 -20.31
N ASN A 94 -3.62 7.76 -20.54
CA ASN A 94 -2.40 8.58 -20.62
C ASN A 94 -2.38 9.55 -21.81
N SER A 95 -3.16 9.28 -22.87
CA SER A 95 -3.25 10.16 -24.03
C SER A 95 -4.24 11.31 -23.88
N LEU A 96 -5.10 11.27 -22.85
CA LEU A 96 -6.09 12.33 -22.60
C LEU A 96 -5.50 13.54 -21.90
N TYR A 97 -4.35 13.38 -21.28
CA TYR A 97 -3.72 14.40 -20.44
C TYR A 97 -2.24 14.56 -20.78
N ASN A 98 -1.65 15.65 -20.31
CA ASN A 98 -0.22 15.86 -20.42
C ASN A 98 0.54 14.77 -19.63
N PRO A 99 1.75 14.38 -20.07
CA PRO A 99 2.53 13.31 -19.46
C PRO A 99 2.94 13.55 -17.99
N ASP A 100 2.82 14.79 -17.52
CA ASP A 100 3.09 15.21 -16.14
C ASP A 100 1.95 14.91 -15.15
N ILE A 101 0.74 14.54 -15.65
CA ILE A 101 -0.40 14.15 -14.83
C ILE A 101 -0.54 12.63 -14.84
N ASN A 102 -0.19 12.00 -13.71
CA ASN A 102 -0.37 10.56 -13.56
C ASN A 102 -1.82 10.19 -13.23
N MET A 103 -2.62 9.92 -14.27
CA MET A 103 -4.01 9.50 -14.12
C MET A 103 -4.17 8.00 -13.81
N LEU A 104 -3.11 7.21 -13.91
CA LEU A 104 -3.17 5.75 -13.66
C LEU A 104 -3.46 5.45 -12.19
N HIS A 105 -3.08 6.35 -11.27
CA HIS A 105 -3.47 6.23 -9.88
C HIS A 105 -4.98 6.02 -9.72
N PHE A 106 -5.80 6.85 -10.37
CA PHE A 106 -7.26 6.74 -10.30
C PHE A 106 -7.83 5.53 -11.04
N PHE A 107 -7.07 4.97 -11.99
CA PHE A 107 -7.46 3.77 -12.71
C PHE A 107 -7.20 2.49 -11.91
N SER A 108 -6.36 2.55 -10.88
CA SER A 108 -5.88 1.38 -10.13
C SER A 108 -7.01 0.50 -9.58
N GLY A 109 -8.04 1.09 -8.99
CA GLY A 109 -9.19 0.35 -8.46
C GLY A 109 -9.99 -0.35 -9.56
N VAL A 110 -10.20 0.31 -10.71
CA VAL A 110 -10.83 -0.31 -11.88
C VAL A 110 -9.94 -1.42 -12.44
N GLU A 111 -8.64 -1.21 -12.49
CA GLU A 111 -7.68 -2.19 -13.00
C GLU A 111 -7.67 -3.47 -12.15
N ILE A 112 -7.75 -3.37 -10.83
CA ILE A 112 -7.93 -4.53 -9.94
C ILE A 112 -9.21 -5.30 -10.31
N ALA A 113 -10.33 -4.60 -10.56
CA ALA A 113 -11.59 -5.23 -10.98
C ALA A 113 -11.44 -5.93 -12.34
N LEU A 114 -10.65 -5.40 -13.27
CA LEU A 114 -10.39 -6.06 -14.55
C LEU A 114 -9.60 -7.35 -14.38
N TRP A 115 -8.60 -7.36 -13.49
CA TRP A 115 -7.88 -8.59 -13.14
C TRP A 115 -8.79 -9.62 -12.46
N ASP A 116 -9.74 -9.18 -11.63
CA ASP A 116 -10.75 -10.08 -11.04
C ASP A 116 -11.64 -10.70 -12.13
N ILE A 117 -12.13 -9.88 -13.11
CA ILE A 117 -12.87 -10.39 -14.27
C ILE A 117 -12.05 -11.40 -15.07
N MET A 118 -10.79 -11.09 -15.36
CA MET A 118 -9.91 -12.00 -16.12
C MET A 118 -9.74 -13.34 -15.40
N GLY A 119 -9.52 -13.31 -14.09
CA GLY A 119 -9.41 -14.52 -13.29
C GLY A 119 -10.71 -15.33 -13.23
N ARG A 120 -11.85 -14.66 -13.04
CA ARG A 120 -13.17 -15.31 -13.03
C ARG A 120 -13.50 -15.90 -14.43
N ALA A 121 -13.25 -15.17 -15.51
CA ALA A 121 -13.49 -15.62 -16.87
C ALA A 121 -12.64 -16.82 -17.27
N THR A 122 -11.42 -16.91 -16.78
CA THR A 122 -10.48 -18.02 -17.07
C THR A 122 -10.52 -19.11 -16.02
N SER A 123 -11.33 -18.97 -14.96
CA SER A 123 -11.38 -19.88 -13.81
C SER A 123 -10.01 -20.05 -13.14
N LYS A 124 -9.26 -18.94 -13.02
CA LYS A 124 -7.92 -18.90 -12.43
C LYS A 124 -7.80 -17.81 -11.36
N PRO A 125 -7.09 -18.04 -10.26
CA PRO A 125 -6.69 -16.98 -9.36
C PRO A 125 -5.68 -16.04 -10.03
N ILE A 126 -5.63 -14.78 -9.58
CA ILE A 126 -4.75 -13.75 -10.18
C ILE A 126 -3.28 -14.20 -10.16
N TYR A 127 -2.80 -14.81 -9.09
CA TYR A 127 -1.39 -15.25 -9.03
C TYR A 127 -1.03 -16.27 -10.14
N GLU A 128 -1.96 -17.11 -10.60
CA GLU A 128 -1.73 -18.01 -11.75
C GLU A 128 -1.63 -17.24 -13.06
N LEU A 129 -2.41 -16.17 -13.23
CA LEU A 129 -2.31 -15.28 -14.40
C LEU A 129 -1.00 -14.49 -14.40
N LEU A 130 -0.38 -14.31 -13.25
CA LEU A 130 0.93 -13.68 -13.09
C LEU A 130 2.11 -14.66 -13.27
N GLY A 131 1.85 -15.93 -13.57
CA GLY A 131 2.87 -16.95 -13.83
C GLY A 131 3.02 -17.98 -12.70
N GLY A 132 2.16 -17.96 -11.71
CA GLY A 132 2.18 -18.85 -10.55
C GLY A 132 2.76 -18.20 -9.31
N SER A 133 2.64 -18.89 -8.17
CA SER A 133 3.13 -18.36 -6.89
C SER A 133 4.52 -18.90 -6.55
N VAL A 134 5.41 -18.05 -6.05
CA VAL A 134 6.71 -18.40 -5.49
C VAL A 134 6.63 -18.64 -3.98
N ARG A 135 5.52 -18.25 -3.35
CA ARG A 135 5.20 -18.48 -1.93
C ARG A 135 3.68 -18.60 -1.72
N THR A 136 3.28 -19.28 -0.65
CA THR A 136 1.87 -19.57 -0.34
C THR A 136 1.27 -18.63 0.73
N SER A 137 2.08 -17.71 1.24
CA SER A 137 1.64 -16.69 2.23
C SER A 137 2.48 -15.43 2.11
N ALA A 138 1.91 -14.29 2.45
CA ALA A 138 2.57 -13.00 2.44
C ALA A 138 2.83 -12.53 3.88
N PRO A 139 4.10 -12.47 4.34
CA PRO A 139 4.42 -11.98 5.68
C PRO A 139 3.99 -10.52 5.85
N ILE A 140 3.49 -10.19 7.04
CA ILE A 140 2.96 -8.86 7.38
C ILE A 140 3.97 -8.10 8.23
N ALA A 141 4.25 -6.85 7.86
CA ALA A 141 4.78 -5.84 8.75
C ALA A 141 3.61 -5.08 9.37
N TYR A 142 3.38 -5.27 10.67
CA TYR A 142 2.30 -4.63 11.39
C TYR A 142 2.53 -3.12 11.48
N ALA A 143 1.66 -2.33 10.86
CA ALA A 143 1.81 -0.88 10.86
C ALA A 143 1.21 -0.27 12.13
N MET A 144 2.00 0.57 12.79
CA MET A 144 1.58 1.33 13.97
C MET A 144 2.10 2.77 13.93
N GLY A 145 1.33 3.71 14.47
CA GLY A 145 1.72 5.11 14.60
C GLY A 145 2.73 5.37 15.76
N ILE A 146 3.05 6.64 15.96
CA ILE A 146 3.84 7.11 17.09
C ILE A 146 2.94 7.20 18.32
N MET A 147 3.28 6.50 19.37
CA MET A 147 2.51 6.48 20.63
C MET A 147 3.46 6.54 21.84
N GLY A 148 2.92 6.86 23.01
CA GLY A 148 3.69 6.91 24.24
C GLY A 148 4.30 5.55 24.60
N GLU A 149 5.36 5.56 25.44
CA GLU A 149 6.15 4.36 25.76
C GLU A 149 5.29 3.20 26.28
N LYS A 150 4.39 3.46 27.26
CA LYS A 150 3.51 2.41 27.82
C LYS A 150 2.62 1.76 26.77
N GLN A 151 2.04 2.56 25.88
CA GLN A 151 1.21 2.05 24.77
C GLN A 151 2.06 1.27 23.77
N THR A 152 3.28 1.77 23.47
CA THR A 152 4.24 1.08 22.60
C THR A 152 4.60 -0.30 23.16
N VAL A 153 4.91 -0.41 24.47
CA VAL A 153 5.17 -1.70 25.14
C VAL A 153 4.01 -2.66 24.94
N SER A 154 2.79 -2.24 25.32
CA SER A 154 1.60 -3.07 25.23
C SER A 154 1.32 -3.53 23.79
N LYS A 155 1.49 -2.62 22.81
CA LYS A 155 1.25 -2.93 21.40
C LYS A 155 2.30 -3.90 20.84
N VAL A 156 3.57 -3.69 21.12
CA VAL A 156 4.64 -4.61 20.68
C VAL A 156 4.46 -6.01 21.26
N GLU A 157 4.09 -6.11 22.53
CA GLU A 157 3.79 -7.41 23.15
C GLU A 157 2.58 -8.09 22.51
N GLN A 158 1.54 -7.34 22.16
CA GLN A 158 0.39 -7.86 21.42
C GLN A 158 0.82 -8.39 20.04
N ILE A 159 1.54 -7.59 19.25
CA ILE A 159 2.06 -7.95 17.93
C ILE A 159 2.87 -9.25 17.99
N LYS A 160 3.73 -9.39 18.99
CA LYS A 160 4.51 -10.62 19.21
C LYS A 160 3.63 -11.84 19.51
N ARG A 161 2.61 -11.66 20.37
CA ARG A 161 1.67 -12.77 20.73
C ARG A 161 0.85 -13.22 19.53
N GLU A 162 0.50 -12.30 18.62
CA GLU A 162 -0.25 -12.57 17.39
C GLU A 162 0.63 -13.16 16.26
N GLY A 163 1.93 -13.38 16.53
CA GLY A 163 2.85 -14.06 15.61
C GLY A 163 3.53 -13.18 14.58
N PHE A 164 3.27 -11.87 14.56
CA PHE A 164 3.95 -10.96 13.64
C PHE A 164 5.45 -10.85 13.96
N LYS A 165 6.27 -10.80 12.91
CA LYS A 165 7.73 -10.75 13.00
C LYS A 165 8.34 -9.43 12.54
N THR A 166 7.51 -8.49 12.08
CA THR A 166 7.96 -7.18 11.61
C THR A 166 6.98 -6.10 12.07
N ILE A 167 7.53 -5.00 12.53
CA ILE A 167 6.78 -3.79 12.92
C ILE A 167 7.24 -2.65 12.02
N LYS A 168 6.27 -1.96 11.40
CA LYS A 168 6.47 -0.64 10.78
C LYS A 168 5.93 0.42 11.72
N THR A 169 6.71 1.47 11.98
CA THR A 169 6.28 2.62 12.76
C THR A 169 6.67 3.92 12.09
N LYS A 170 6.14 5.03 12.57
CA LYS A 170 6.44 6.36 12.04
C LYS A 170 7.52 7.05 12.87
N GLY A 171 8.24 8.00 12.27
CA GLY A 171 9.19 8.91 12.89
C GLY A 171 9.10 10.29 12.24
N GLY A 172 10.03 11.21 12.51
CA GLY A 172 10.10 12.52 11.89
C GLY A 172 9.44 13.65 12.71
N LEU A 173 9.20 13.44 14.01
CA LEU A 173 8.70 14.50 14.89
C LEU A 173 9.82 15.36 15.46
N ASP A 174 10.83 14.72 16.04
CA ASP A 174 11.97 15.37 16.66
C ASP A 174 13.15 14.40 16.67
N LEU A 175 14.33 14.88 16.30
CA LEU A 175 15.51 14.05 16.11
C LEU A 175 15.91 13.25 17.37
N VAL A 176 15.94 13.92 18.55
CA VAL A 176 16.36 13.30 19.81
C VAL A 176 15.30 12.29 20.25
N TYR A 177 14.05 12.68 20.18
CA TYR A 177 12.92 11.83 20.51
C TYR A 177 12.86 10.58 19.63
N ASP A 178 13.07 10.72 18.33
CA ASP A 178 12.99 9.61 17.37
C ASP A 178 14.15 8.62 17.55
N ILE A 179 15.36 9.09 17.89
CA ILE A 179 16.49 8.22 18.24
C ILE A 179 16.19 7.42 19.52
N ASP A 180 15.69 8.10 20.56
CA ASP A 180 15.35 7.47 21.84
C ASP A 180 14.21 6.45 21.68
N ARG A 181 13.27 6.76 20.81
CA ARG A 181 12.16 5.88 20.45
C ARG A 181 12.64 4.64 19.69
N ALA A 182 13.56 4.76 18.74
CA ALA A 182 14.15 3.63 18.04
C ALA A 182 14.87 2.68 19.02
N LYS A 183 15.64 3.23 19.96
CA LYS A 183 16.26 2.49 21.06
C LYS A 183 15.23 1.75 21.92
N THR A 184 14.19 2.46 22.35
CA THR A 184 13.09 1.90 23.14
C THR A 184 12.36 0.79 22.40
N MET A 185 12.03 0.99 21.13
CA MET A 185 11.42 -0.02 20.28
C MET A 185 12.27 -1.29 20.19
N ARG A 186 13.58 -1.16 19.96
CA ARG A 186 14.49 -2.32 19.90
C ARG A 186 14.54 -3.05 21.25
N ARG A 187 14.63 -2.32 22.36
CA ARG A 187 14.64 -2.90 23.70
C ARG A 187 13.38 -3.73 23.99
N ILE A 188 12.21 -3.22 23.58
CA ILE A 188 10.91 -3.90 23.81
C ILE A 188 10.72 -5.06 22.82
N ALA A 189 11.01 -4.83 21.56
CA ALA A 189 10.83 -5.83 20.51
C ALA A 189 11.77 -7.03 20.68
N GLY A 190 12.97 -6.81 21.25
CA GLY A 190 14.02 -7.83 21.26
C GLY A 190 14.63 -8.03 19.88
N ASP A 191 15.45 -9.05 19.73
CA ASP A 191 16.18 -9.32 18.48
C ASP A 191 15.37 -10.06 17.42
N ASP A 192 14.28 -10.70 17.82
CA ASP A 192 13.46 -11.57 16.95
C ASP A 192 12.46 -10.81 16.09
N ILE A 193 12.32 -9.50 16.29
CA ILE A 193 11.38 -8.65 15.58
C ILE A 193 12.13 -7.65 14.70
N ASN A 194 11.82 -7.62 13.43
CA ASN A 194 12.28 -6.57 12.53
C ASN A 194 11.54 -5.25 12.82
N ILE A 195 12.25 -4.14 12.77
CA ILE A 195 11.68 -2.81 12.96
C ILE A 195 11.98 -1.96 11.74
N ARG A 196 10.97 -1.28 11.21
CA ARG A 196 11.06 -0.28 10.16
C ARG A 196 10.56 1.05 10.69
N VAL A 197 11.18 2.13 10.28
CA VAL A 197 10.72 3.48 10.64
C VAL A 197 10.53 4.27 9.36
N ASP A 198 9.32 4.79 9.18
CA ASP A 198 8.96 5.63 8.05
C ASP A 198 8.93 7.09 8.50
N MET A 199 9.76 7.91 7.87
CA MET A 199 9.91 9.33 8.17
C MET A 199 9.00 10.22 7.34
N ASN A 200 8.36 9.70 6.30
CA ASN A 200 7.48 10.43 5.39
C ASN A 200 8.06 11.80 4.99
N GLN A 201 9.33 11.80 4.55
CA GLN A 201 10.03 13.00 4.06
C GLN A 201 10.28 14.09 5.11
N ALA A 202 10.22 13.77 6.41
CA ALA A 202 10.21 14.77 7.45
C ALA A 202 11.56 15.46 7.69
N TYR A 203 12.67 14.80 7.40
CA TYR A 203 14.00 15.30 7.74
C TYR A 203 14.68 16.08 6.61
N SER A 204 15.50 17.03 7.01
CA SER A 204 16.55 17.57 6.15
C SER A 204 17.65 16.50 5.95
N PHE A 205 18.53 16.69 4.96
CA PHE A 205 19.71 15.82 4.79
C PHE A 205 20.55 15.71 6.05
N THR A 206 20.78 16.85 6.74
CA THR A 206 21.56 16.90 7.97
C THR A 206 20.91 16.13 9.11
N ASP A 207 19.61 16.30 9.32
CA ASP A 207 18.88 15.59 10.37
C ASP A 207 18.81 14.09 10.07
N ALA A 208 18.63 13.74 8.80
CA ALA A 208 18.60 12.33 8.38
C ALA A 208 19.94 11.64 8.66
N ILE A 209 21.09 12.26 8.38
CA ILE A 209 22.40 11.66 8.68
C ILE A 209 22.63 11.56 10.18
N CYS A 210 22.22 12.57 10.96
CA CYS A 210 22.28 12.53 12.42
C CYS A 210 21.42 11.40 12.99
N TYR A 211 20.19 11.27 12.49
CA TYR A 211 19.30 10.18 12.88
C TYR A 211 19.90 8.80 12.59
N LEU A 212 20.31 8.56 11.33
CA LEU A 212 20.89 7.30 10.90
C LEU A 212 22.10 6.89 11.73
N ASN A 213 22.98 7.85 12.04
CA ASN A 213 24.15 7.61 12.91
C ASN A 213 23.73 7.31 14.35
N GLY A 214 22.69 7.98 14.86
CA GLY A 214 22.18 7.78 16.22
C GLY A 214 21.50 6.43 16.46
N ILE A 215 21.05 5.78 15.38
CA ILE A 215 20.30 4.51 15.46
C ILE A 215 21.07 3.29 14.93
N GLN A 216 22.30 3.44 14.48
CA GLN A 216 23.06 2.36 13.81
C GLN A 216 23.18 1.07 14.61
N ASP A 217 23.22 1.18 15.94
CA ASP A 217 23.35 0.03 16.85
C ASP A 217 22.02 -0.71 17.11
N TYR A 218 20.87 -0.14 16.65
CA TYR A 218 19.56 -0.71 16.95
C TYR A 218 19.04 -1.65 15.87
N ARG A 219 19.86 -1.95 14.84
CA ARG A 219 19.57 -2.97 13.81
C ARG A 219 18.16 -2.86 13.20
N LEU A 220 17.79 -1.64 12.76
CA LEU A 220 16.56 -1.46 12.00
C LEU A 220 16.68 -2.16 10.64
N GLN A 221 15.57 -2.72 10.15
CA GLN A 221 15.53 -3.36 8.84
C GLN A 221 15.78 -2.34 7.73
N TYR A 222 15.18 -1.15 7.86
CA TYR A 222 15.47 0.04 7.06
C TYR A 222 14.82 1.29 7.67
N VAL A 223 15.27 2.45 7.23
CA VAL A 223 14.58 3.74 7.38
C VAL A 223 13.97 4.11 6.04
N GLU A 224 12.65 4.34 6.03
CA GLU A 224 11.86 4.64 4.84
C GLU A 224 11.72 6.14 4.66
N GLN A 225 11.94 6.63 3.43
CA GLN A 225 11.75 7.99 2.96
C GLN A 225 12.18 9.06 3.98
N PRO A 226 13.44 9.06 4.43
CA PRO A 226 13.92 9.99 5.47
C PRO A 226 13.89 11.46 5.02
N ILE A 227 14.14 11.73 3.75
CA ILE A 227 14.23 13.09 3.17
C ILE A 227 13.23 13.26 2.01
N PRO A 228 12.97 14.51 1.56
CA PRO A 228 12.04 14.77 0.47
C PRO A 228 12.29 13.98 -0.80
N VAL A 229 11.24 13.80 -1.60
CA VAL A 229 11.29 13.17 -2.93
C VAL A 229 12.19 13.95 -3.89
N ASN A 230 12.62 13.28 -4.96
CA ASN A 230 13.50 13.82 -6.00
C ASN A 230 14.92 14.20 -5.54
N CYS A 231 15.34 13.83 -4.33
CA CYS A 231 16.67 14.09 -3.78
C CYS A 231 17.59 12.86 -3.89
N LEU A 232 17.55 12.14 -5.03
CA LEU A 232 18.22 10.83 -5.17
C LEU A 232 19.75 10.89 -5.00
N GLU A 233 20.43 12.01 -5.26
CA GLU A 233 21.84 12.17 -4.98
C GLU A 233 22.10 12.27 -3.46
N ASP A 234 21.22 12.92 -2.72
CA ASP A 234 21.29 12.97 -1.26
C ASP A 234 21.04 11.58 -0.66
N TYR A 235 20.07 10.81 -1.21
CA TYR A 235 19.87 9.41 -0.84
C TYR A 235 21.14 8.58 -1.05
N ARG A 236 21.81 8.73 -2.17
CA ARG A 236 23.09 8.07 -2.45
C ARG A 236 24.15 8.44 -1.42
N MET A 237 24.22 9.72 -1.02
CA MET A 237 25.16 10.18 0.00
C MET A 237 24.81 9.67 1.40
N LEU A 238 23.53 9.62 1.78
CA LEU A 238 23.06 9.03 3.04
C LEU A 238 23.46 7.55 3.11
N ARG A 239 23.17 6.79 2.05
CA ARG A 239 23.51 5.37 1.95
C ARG A 239 25.03 5.10 2.08
N GLN A 240 25.87 5.99 1.55
CA GLN A 240 27.33 5.86 1.64
C GLN A 240 27.88 6.19 3.05
N ARG A 241 27.13 6.95 3.87
CA ARG A 241 27.55 7.45 5.18
C ARG A 241 26.89 6.76 6.35
N SER A 242 25.98 5.82 6.09
CA SER A 242 25.26 5.08 7.12
C SER A 242 25.34 3.58 6.89
N ALA A 243 25.43 2.83 7.99
CA ALA A 243 25.28 1.37 7.98
C ALA A 243 23.81 0.93 8.05
N VAL A 244 22.88 1.84 8.32
CA VAL A 244 21.44 1.57 8.38
C VAL A 244 20.89 1.54 6.96
N PRO A 245 20.20 0.47 6.54
CA PRO A 245 19.59 0.40 5.21
C PRO A 245 18.54 1.49 4.98
N ILE A 246 18.45 2.00 3.76
CA ILE A 246 17.54 3.06 3.37
C ILE A 246 16.56 2.54 2.32
N ALA A 247 15.27 2.82 2.51
CA ALA A 247 14.22 2.54 1.54
C ALA A 247 13.56 3.85 1.05
N ILE A 248 13.06 3.82 -0.18
CA ILE A 248 12.17 4.88 -0.70
C ILE A 248 10.76 4.35 -0.84
N ASN A 249 9.78 5.22 -0.61
CA ASN A 249 8.35 4.96 -0.79
C ASN A 249 7.76 5.95 -1.81
N GLU A 250 7.62 7.23 -1.46
CA GLU A 250 6.98 8.22 -2.32
C GLU A 250 7.76 8.47 -3.63
N ASP A 251 9.08 8.31 -3.64
CA ASP A 251 9.85 8.33 -4.90
C ASP A 251 9.47 7.19 -5.85
N CYS A 252 8.95 6.06 -5.34
CA CYS A 252 8.44 4.95 -6.18
C CYS A 252 7.16 5.32 -6.93
N TYR A 253 6.39 6.32 -6.46
CA TYR A 253 5.15 6.77 -7.09
C TYR A 253 5.40 7.67 -8.30
N ILE A 254 6.59 8.24 -8.37
CA ILE A 254 7.02 9.06 -9.50
C ILE A 254 7.37 8.15 -10.68
N PRO A 255 6.84 8.41 -11.89
CA PRO A 255 7.18 7.61 -13.06
C PRO A 255 8.68 7.49 -13.27
N GLY A 256 9.20 6.27 -13.24
CA GLY A 256 10.64 5.99 -13.35
C GLY A 256 11.47 6.24 -12.10
N GLY A 257 10.88 6.66 -10.98
CA GLY A 257 11.60 7.00 -9.74
C GLY A 257 12.38 5.83 -9.16
N LEU A 258 11.75 4.66 -9.02
CA LEU A 258 12.45 3.45 -8.56
C LEU A 258 13.65 3.09 -9.46
N PHE A 259 13.46 3.11 -10.79
CA PHE A 259 14.54 2.86 -11.74
C PHE A 259 15.68 3.90 -11.61
N ALA A 260 15.34 5.18 -11.44
CA ALA A 260 16.30 6.23 -11.24
C ALA A 260 17.11 6.07 -9.94
N ALA A 261 16.46 5.64 -8.86
CA ALA A 261 17.10 5.34 -7.57
C ALA A 261 18.05 4.13 -7.68
N ILE A 262 17.62 3.06 -8.34
CA ILE A 262 18.45 1.87 -8.63
C ILE A 262 19.69 2.28 -9.43
N LYS A 263 19.50 3.01 -10.53
CA LYS A 263 20.60 3.45 -11.41
C LYS A 263 21.64 4.28 -10.67
N ARG A 264 21.25 5.03 -9.65
CA ARG A 264 22.15 5.85 -8.83
C ARG A 264 22.75 5.11 -7.64
N ASN A 265 22.38 3.84 -7.43
CA ASN A 265 22.76 3.09 -6.24
C ASN A 265 22.40 3.85 -4.94
N ALA A 266 21.20 4.43 -4.91
CA ALA A 266 20.76 5.35 -3.86
C ALA A 266 20.04 4.67 -2.68
N ILE A 267 19.62 3.41 -2.84
CA ILE A 267 18.72 2.73 -1.91
C ILE A 267 19.11 1.26 -1.69
N ASP A 268 18.60 0.69 -0.60
CA ASP A 268 18.74 -0.72 -0.25
C ASP A 268 17.44 -1.52 -0.41
N ALA A 269 16.29 -0.82 -0.45
CA ALA A 269 14.97 -1.41 -0.66
C ALA A 269 14.01 -0.40 -1.32
N GLY A 270 12.96 -0.92 -1.97
CA GLY A 270 11.81 -0.14 -2.43
C GLY A 270 10.55 -0.54 -1.67
N VAL A 271 9.75 0.45 -1.29
CA VAL A 271 8.42 0.26 -0.71
C VAL A 271 7.40 0.80 -1.71
N VAL A 272 6.76 -0.10 -2.44
CA VAL A 272 5.89 0.26 -3.57
C VAL A 272 4.42 0.10 -3.21
N ASP A 273 3.56 0.97 -3.74
CA ASP A 273 2.12 0.90 -3.56
C ASP A 273 1.44 0.69 -4.91
N MET A 274 0.69 -0.40 -5.03
CA MET A 274 -0.05 -0.79 -6.23
C MET A 274 -0.96 0.34 -6.74
N GLU A 275 -1.66 1.01 -5.83
CA GLU A 275 -2.59 2.07 -6.17
C GLU A 275 -1.87 3.29 -6.73
N SER A 276 -0.85 3.76 -6.02
CA SER A 276 -0.14 5.00 -6.36
C SER A 276 0.56 4.92 -7.72
N ILE A 277 0.93 3.73 -8.17
CA ILE A 277 1.60 3.51 -9.45
C ILE A 277 0.67 3.14 -10.59
N GLY A 278 -0.61 2.78 -10.30
CA GLY A 278 -1.63 2.54 -11.34
C GLY A 278 -2.04 1.09 -11.55
N GLY A 279 -2.00 0.25 -10.50
CA GLY A 279 -2.57 -1.10 -10.47
C GLY A 279 -1.55 -2.23 -10.57
N ILE A 280 -2.08 -3.45 -10.68
CA ILE A 280 -1.32 -4.71 -10.72
C ILE A 280 -0.31 -4.71 -11.88
N SER A 281 -0.72 -4.28 -13.09
CA SER A 281 0.16 -4.30 -14.26
C SER A 281 1.39 -3.42 -14.11
N GLU A 282 1.27 -2.26 -13.45
CA GLU A 282 2.44 -1.39 -13.18
C GLU A 282 3.29 -1.97 -12.05
N LEU A 283 2.67 -2.59 -11.03
CA LEU A 283 3.38 -3.27 -9.97
C LEU A 283 4.26 -4.41 -10.52
N VAL A 284 3.74 -5.19 -11.45
CA VAL A 284 4.49 -6.25 -12.14
C VAL A 284 5.73 -5.68 -12.86
N LYS A 285 5.58 -4.57 -13.56
CA LYS A 285 6.72 -3.91 -14.24
C LYS A 285 7.80 -3.46 -13.27
N LEU A 286 7.39 -2.81 -12.16
CA LEU A 286 8.34 -2.36 -11.14
C LEU A 286 9.02 -3.54 -10.44
N ALA A 287 8.27 -4.61 -10.16
CA ALA A 287 8.82 -5.82 -9.56
C ALA A 287 9.91 -6.46 -10.44
N HIS A 288 9.69 -6.57 -11.76
CA HIS A 288 10.70 -7.10 -12.67
C HIS A 288 11.94 -6.20 -12.77
N VAL A 289 11.78 -4.87 -12.72
CA VAL A 289 12.92 -3.93 -12.66
C VAL A 289 13.72 -4.13 -11.38
N ALA A 290 13.05 -4.25 -10.24
CA ALA A 290 13.70 -4.49 -8.95
C ALA A 290 14.40 -5.86 -8.90
N GLU A 291 13.76 -6.90 -9.43
CA GLU A 291 14.32 -8.25 -9.53
C GLU A 291 15.60 -8.27 -10.36
N ALA A 292 15.57 -7.64 -11.54
CA ALA A 292 16.75 -7.52 -12.42
C ALA A 292 17.91 -6.77 -11.76
N ALA A 293 17.61 -5.85 -10.83
CA ALA A 293 18.59 -5.12 -10.04
C ALA A 293 18.97 -5.80 -8.71
N ASN A 294 18.37 -6.95 -8.39
CA ASN A 294 18.49 -7.63 -7.10
C ASN A 294 18.12 -6.70 -5.91
N LEU A 295 17.15 -5.82 -6.10
CA LEU A 295 16.63 -4.90 -5.08
C LEU A 295 15.39 -5.52 -4.42
N PRO A 296 15.38 -5.75 -3.08
CA PRO A 296 14.21 -6.25 -2.40
C PRO A 296 13.09 -5.20 -2.33
N LEU A 297 11.86 -5.64 -2.56
CA LEU A 297 10.66 -4.82 -2.40
C LEU A 297 9.86 -5.22 -1.16
N ALA A 298 9.20 -4.23 -0.56
CA ALA A 298 8.03 -4.38 0.28
C ALA A 298 6.82 -3.75 -0.42
N HIS A 299 5.60 -4.18 -0.09
CA HIS A 299 4.39 -3.46 -0.50
C HIS A 299 3.97 -2.50 0.61
N HIS A 300 3.69 -1.25 0.24
CA HIS A 300 3.12 -0.23 1.13
C HIS A 300 1.65 -0.53 1.43
N CYS A 301 1.12 0.02 2.52
CA CYS A 301 -0.32 0.04 2.78
C CYS A 301 -0.81 1.47 3.00
N ALA A 302 -1.98 1.76 2.46
CA ALA A 302 -2.66 3.03 2.60
C ALA A 302 -4.08 2.84 3.16
N TRP A 303 -4.23 2.07 4.25
CA TRP A 303 -5.52 1.70 4.84
C TRP A 303 -6.38 0.79 3.96
N ASP A 304 -5.74 -0.12 3.24
CA ASP A 304 -6.38 -1.04 2.31
C ASP A 304 -7.43 -1.91 3.00
N MET A 305 -8.61 -2.02 2.40
CA MET A 305 -9.63 -2.97 2.80
C MET A 305 -9.36 -4.36 2.16
N GLY A 306 -10.28 -5.28 2.31
CA GLY A 306 -10.05 -6.67 1.93
C GLY A 306 -9.85 -6.93 0.44
N ILE A 307 -10.52 -6.15 -0.43
CA ILE A 307 -10.42 -6.33 -1.89
C ILE A 307 -8.99 -6.01 -2.37
N LYS A 308 -8.48 -4.82 -2.00
CA LYS A 308 -7.12 -4.41 -2.37
C LYS A 308 -6.07 -5.28 -1.66
N THR A 309 -6.30 -5.62 -0.38
CA THR A 309 -5.43 -6.54 0.35
C THR A 309 -5.30 -7.88 -0.36
N ALA A 310 -6.39 -8.48 -0.84
CA ALA A 310 -6.34 -9.72 -1.60
C ALA A 310 -5.50 -9.57 -2.90
N ALA A 311 -5.70 -8.48 -3.64
CA ALA A 311 -4.92 -8.18 -4.85
C ALA A 311 -3.41 -8.05 -4.54
N ILE A 312 -3.06 -7.37 -3.44
CA ILE A 312 -1.66 -7.24 -2.98
C ILE A 312 -1.08 -8.62 -2.64
N VAL A 313 -1.82 -9.46 -1.92
CA VAL A 313 -1.36 -10.80 -1.54
C VAL A 313 -1.07 -11.66 -2.77
N HIS A 314 -1.93 -11.61 -3.80
CA HIS A 314 -1.64 -12.29 -5.07
C HIS A 314 -0.32 -11.84 -5.69
N CYS A 315 -0.09 -10.53 -5.76
CA CYS A 315 1.14 -9.98 -6.33
C CYS A 315 2.38 -10.31 -5.51
N VAL A 316 2.31 -10.13 -4.18
CA VAL A 316 3.43 -10.44 -3.26
C VAL A 316 3.78 -11.92 -3.31
N CYS A 317 2.78 -12.79 -3.48
CA CYS A 317 3.02 -14.23 -3.57
C CYS A 317 3.51 -14.68 -4.95
N ALA A 318 3.20 -13.96 -6.03
CA ALA A 318 3.62 -14.31 -7.38
C ALA A 318 4.99 -13.75 -7.77
N LEU A 319 5.35 -12.55 -7.28
CA LEU A 319 6.52 -11.80 -7.73
C LEU A 319 7.68 -11.93 -6.73
N ASP A 320 8.81 -12.50 -7.17
CA ASP A 320 9.95 -12.81 -6.28
C ASP A 320 10.67 -11.57 -5.73
N ALA A 321 10.54 -10.42 -6.38
CA ALA A 321 11.11 -9.16 -5.88
C ALA A 321 10.57 -8.77 -4.48
N PHE A 322 9.36 -9.20 -4.11
CA PHE A 322 8.78 -8.96 -2.77
C PHE A 322 9.39 -9.87 -1.71
N LYS A 323 10.65 -9.62 -1.37
CA LYS A 323 11.42 -10.36 -0.36
C LYS A 323 11.21 -9.85 1.06
N LEU A 324 10.61 -8.68 1.21
CA LEU A 324 10.32 -8.06 2.49
C LEU A 324 8.82 -8.18 2.83
N PRO A 325 8.45 -8.29 4.12
CA PRO A 325 7.06 -8.30 4.54
C PRO A 325 6.28 -7.10 3.99
N MET A 326 5.02 -7.31 3.59
CA MET A 326 4.13 -6.21 3.19
C MET A 326 3.63 -5.44 4.40
N ASP A 327 3.54 -4.12 4.31
CA ASP A 327 2.92 -3.31 5.35
C ASP A 327 1.42 -3.57 5.39
N SER A 328 0.80 -3.51 6.56
CA SER A 328 -0.64 -3.62 6.66
C SER A 328 -1.22 -2.93 7.89
N THR A 329 -2.33 -2.24 7.68
CA THR A 329 -3.24 -1.72 8.70
C THR A 329 -4.54 -2.52 8.77
N TYR A 330 -4.76 -3.47 7.87
CA TYR A 330 -5.99 -4.25 7.77
C TYR A 330 -6.38 -4.98 9.07
N PRO A 331 -5.45 -5.51 9.90
CA PRO A 331 -5.81 -6.09 11.19
C PRO A 331 -6.49 -5.11 12.17
N ALA A 332 -6.36 -3.81 11.92
CA ALA A 332 -6.99 -2.76 12.74
C ALA A 332 -8.42 -2.41 12.30
N HIS A 333 -8.89 -2.92 11.17
CA HIS A 333 -10.26 -2.66 10.71
C HIS A 333 -11.26 -3.40 11.61
N SER A 334 -12.38 -2.74 11.92
CA SER A 334 -13.45 -3.35 12.72
C SER A 334 -14.45 -4.12 11.87
N GLU A 335 -14.51 -3.82 10.58
CA GLU A 335 -15.41 -4.44 9.60
C GLU A 335 -14.82 -4.34 8.18
N ASP A 336 -15.42 -5.05 7.22
CA ASP A 336 -14.99 -5.11 5.84
C ASP A 336 -16.20 -5.22 4.90
N VAL A 337 -15.96 -5.12 3.61
CA VAL A 337 -16.92 -5.34 2.53
C VAL A 337 -16.91 -6.78 1.99
N LEU A 338 -16.10 -7.66 2.57
CA LEU A 338 -16.02 -9.06 2.18
C LEU A 338 -16.99 -9.94 3.01
N GLN A 339 -17.49 -11.03 2.40
CA GLN A 339 -18.26 -12.05 3.11
C GLN A 339 -17.41 -12.77 4.17
N THR A 340 -16.13 -12.96 3.87
CA THR A 340 -15.13 -13.52 4.78
C THR A 340 -13.85 -12.70 4.63
N THR A 341 -13.31 -12.23 5.74
CA THR A 341 -12.08 -11.43 5.75
C THR A 341 -10.90 -12.21 5.19
N VAL A 342 -9.91 -11.50 4.66
CA VAL A 342 -8.65 -12.13 4.21
C VAL A 342 -7.98 -12.82 5.39
N GLU A 343 -7.70 -14.11 5.26
CA GLU A 343 -7.18 -14.94 6.35
C GLU A 343 -5.77 -14.51 6.75
N ILE A 344 -5.58 -14.31 8.06
CA ILE A 344 -4.25 -14.08 8.67
C ILE A 344 -3.91 -15.28 9.56
N LYS A 345 -2.76 -15.88 9.32
CA LYS A 345 -2.24 -16.98 10.12
C LYS A 345 -0.76 -16.77 10.41
N ASP A 346 -0.37 -16.86 11.67
CA ASP A 346 1.02 -16.74 12.12
C ASP A 346 1.71 -15.46 11.60
N GLY A 347 1.01 -14.33 11.59
CA GLY A 347 1.52 -13.04 11.12
C GLY A 347 1.69 -12.93 9.60
N CYS A 348 1.06 -13.80 8.83
CA CYS A 348 1.06 -13.80 7.37
C CYS A 348 -0.37 -13.82 6.82
N TYR A 349 -0.59 -13.15 5.69
CA TYR A 349 -1.79 -13.41 4.88
C TYR A 349 -1.66 -14.76 4.17
N VAL A 350 -2.72 -15.56 4.22
CA VAL A 350 -2.83 -16.77 3.42
C VAL A 350 -3.19 -16.38 1.98
N LEU A 351 -2.51 -16.96 0.99
CA LEU A 351 -2.79 -16.70 -0.42
C LEU A 351 -4.21 -17.16 -0.77
N PRO A 352 -5.12 -16.26 -1.22
CA PRO A 352 -6.47 -16.66 -1.64
C PRO A 352 -6.40 -17.60 -2.85
N ASN A 353 -7.21 -18.67 -2.83
CA ASN A 353 -7.18 -19.73 -3.84
C ASN A 353 -8.51 -19.87 -4.59
N GLY A 354 -9.26 -18.80 -4.79
CA GLY A 354 -10.46 -18.76 -5.63
C GLY A 354 -10.18 -18.08 -6.98
N ASN A 355 -11.15 -18.15 -7.90
CA ASN A 355 -11.04 -17.45 -9.18
C ASN A 355 -10.96 -15.94 -8.98
N GLY A 356 -10.17 -15.26 -9.81
CA GLY A 356 -9.95 -13.81 -9.68
C GLY A 356 -9.18 -13.48 -8.40
N LEU A 357 -9.75 -12.60 -7.58
CA LEU A 357 -9.20 -12.21 -6.27
C LEU A 357 -9.30 -13.33 -5.21
N GLY A 358 -10.10 -14.38 -5.47
CA GLY A 358 -10.29 -15.45 -4.51
C GLY A 358 -11.07 -15.04 -3.23
N VAL A 359 -11.70 -13.88 -3.25
CA VAL A 359 -12.57 -13.36 -2.18
C VAL A 359 -13.92 -12.96 -2.77
N GLU A 360 -14.97 -13.01 -1.93
CA GLU A 360 -16.32 -12.63 -2.35
C GLU A 360 -16.78 -11.37 -1.61
N VAL A 361 -17.28 -10.40 -2.38
CA VAL A 361 -17.79 -9.14 -1.84
C VAL A 361 -19.22 -9.33 -1.32
N ASP A 362 -19.48 -8.80 -0.14
CA ASP A 362 -20.83 -8.68 0.41
C ASP A 362 -21.46 -7.36 -0.06
N GLU A 363 -22.27 -7.42 -1.11
CA GLU A 363 -22.93 -6.23 -1.67
C GLU A 363 -23.82 -5.52 -0.62
N LYS A 364 -24.40 -6.25 0.33
CA LYS A 364 -25.18 -5.65 1.43
C LYS A 364 -24.28 -4.88 2.41
N ALA A 365 -23.08 -5.37 2.66
CA ALA A 365 -22.10 -4.64 3.45
C ALA A 365 -21.63 -3.37 2.72
N VAL A 366 -21.40 -3.45 1.42
CA VAL A 366 -21.07 -2.27 0.59
C VAL A 366 -22.17 -1.21 0.68
N GLU A 367 -23.45 -1.60 0.52
CA GLU A 367 -24.59 -0.69 0.65
C GLU A 367 -24.72 -0.10 2.06
N ARG A 368 -24.56 -0.92 3.10
CA ARG A 368 -24.65 -0.52 4.51
C ARG A 368 -23.55 0.47 4.91
N LEU A 369 -22.36 0.31 4.38
CA LEU A 369 -21.18 1.11 4.68
C LEU A 369 -21.03 2.33 3.76
N ALA A 370 -21.89 2.44 2.74
CA ALA A 370 -21.91 3.57 1.84
C ALA A 370 -22.13 4.89 2.58
N TYR A 371 -21.46 5.96 2.12
CA TYR A 371 -21.63 7.30 2.67
C TYR A 371 -21.69 8.35 1.57
N GLU A 372 -22.33 9.49 1.86
CA GLU A 372 -22.68 10.54 0.90
C GLU A 372 -22.08 11.91 1.24
N ASP A 373 -21.09 11.98 2.13
CA ASP A 373 -20.45 13.25 2.45
C ASP A 373 -19.48 13.65 1.32
N GLU A 374 -19.97 14.45 0.38
CA GLU A 374 -19.18 14.94 -0.77
C GLU A 374 -17.96 15.79 -0.39
N HIS A 375 -17.93 16.32 0.83
CA HIS A 375 -16.84 17.14 1.36
C HIS A 375 -15.90 16.36 2.26
N ALA A 376 -16.23 15.10 2.57
CA ALA A 376 -15.31 14.25 3.31
C ALA A 376 -13.97 14.18 2.59
N ARG A 377 -12.93 14.57 3.29
CA ARG A 377 -11.55 14.45 2.84
C ARG A 377 -10.89 13.36 3.65
N TYR A 378 -10.01 12.64 3.04
CA TYR A 378 -9.06 11.84 3.78
C TYR A 378 -8.21 12.82 4.61
N VAL A 379 -8.37 12.80 5.92
CA VAL A 379 -7.57 13.60 6.84
C VAL A 379 -6.42 12.71 7.28
N PHE A 380 -5.26 12.95 6.69
CA PHE A 380 -4.01 12.38 7.17
C PHE A 380 -3.61 12.97 8.53
#